data_0769019791e6aba89fc3471e12bfb4f5
#
_entry.id   0769019791e6aba89fc3471e12bfb4f5
#
_cell.length_a   1.000
_cell.length_b   1.000
_cell.length_c   1.000
_cell.angle_alpha   90.00
_cell.angle_beta   90.00
_cell.angle_gamma   90.00
#
_symmetry.space_group_name_H-M   'P 1'
#
loop_
_entity.id
_entity.type
_entity.pdbx_description
1 polymer ?
#
loop_
_entity_poly.entity_id
_entity_poly.type
_entity_poly.pdbx_seq_one_letter_code
_entity_poly.pdbx_strand_id
1 'polypeptide(L)'
;MRVRSKTGGESGFTLIEIIAVIIITAVLGALLFQYFGQSFIKSSAPIEHLQKTHQLQQVVENITEYYERSAKTSAFLDGSLKSSIGTEGTDQDNAYGKYHVVHNRFIKFTAGSEVAATGADPKDVLKVRLRNDLDETITTLFTVQ
;
A
#
# COMPACT_ATOMS: atom_id res chain seq x y z
N MET A 1 -81.06 -16.11 23.43
CA MET A 1 -79.79 -15.40 23.21
C MET A 1 -78.84 -16.33 22.49
N ARG A 2 -78.58 -16.11 21.18
CA ARG A 2 -77.85 -17.04 20.30
C ARG A 2 -76.50 -16.44 20.01
N VAL A 3 -75.44 -16.98 20.60
CA VAL A 3 -74.06 -16.55 20.38
C VAL A 3 -73.60 -17.17 19.03
N ARG A 4 -73.32 -16.31 18.05
CA ARG A 4 -72.78 -16.67 16.78
C ARG A 4 -71.24 -16.74 16.88
N SER A 5 -70.68 -17.93 16.93
CA SER A 5 -69.22 -18.11 16.83
C SER A 5 -68.78 -17.82 15.40
N LYS A 6 -67.95 -16.79 15.24
CA LYS A 6 -67.33 -16.45 13.98
C LYS A 6 -66.09 -17.34 13.83
N THR A 7 -66.22 -18.45 13.09
CA THR A 7 -65.08 -19.25 12.65
C THR A 7 -64.27 -18.42 11.66
N GLY A 8 -63.16 -17.86 12.09
CA GLY A 8 -62.17 -17.27 11.20
C GLY A 8 -61.58 -18.40 10.32
N GLY A 9 -61.83 -18.33 9.00
CA GLY A 9 -61.21 -19.26 8.07
C GLY A 9 -59.69 -19.02 8.07
N GLU A 10 -58.94 -20.00 8.53
CA GLU A 10 -57.51 -20.07 8.31
C GLU A 10 -57.30 -20.36 6.82
N SER A 11 -56.92 -19.33 6.06
CA SER A 11 -56.51 -19.48 4.66
C SER A 11 -55.10 -20.07 4.65
N GLY A 12 -54.98 -21.38 4.44
CA GLY A 12 -53.67 -22.00 4.22
C GLY A 12 -53.05 -21.53 2.92
N PHE A 13 -51.70 -21.50 2.89
CA PHE A 13 -50.94 -21.18 1.68
C PHE A 13 -51.30 -22.14 0.51
N THR A 14 -51.42 -21.59 -0.66
CA THR A 14 -51.64 -22.40 -1.88
C THR A 14 -50.31 -23.02 -2.33
N LEU A 15 -50.39 -24.21 -2.96
CA LEU A 15 -49.17 -24.88 -3.49
C LEU A 15 -48.40 -24.01 -4.47
N ILE A 16 -49.08 -23.19 -5.27
CA ILE A 16 -48.47 -22.27 -6.23
C ILE A 16 -47.73 -21.13 -5.53
N GLU A 17 -48.23 -20.65 -4.40
CA GLU A 17 -47.60 -19.58 -3.61
C GLU A 17 -46.27 -20.06 -3.00
N ILE A 18 -46.24 -21.29 -2.51
CA ILE A 18 -45.01 -21.91 -1.98
C ILE A 18 -43.96 -22.07 -3.09
N ILE A 19 -44.35 -22.54 -4.28
CA ILE A 19 -43.44 -22.68 -5.42
C ILE A 19 -42.90 -21.32 -5.85
N ALA A 20 -43.76 -20.29 -5.93
CA ALA A 20 -43.35 -18.94 -6.30
C ALA A 20 -42.36 -18.36 -5.30
N VAL A 21 -42.57 -18.54 -3.99
CA VAL A 21 -41.65 -18.06 -2.93
C VAL A 21 -40.30 -18.76 -3.04
N ILE A 22 -40.27 -20.08 -3.28
CA ILE A 22 -38.99 -20.81 -3.41
C ILE A 22 -38.20 -20.29 -4.62
N ILE A 23 -38.87 -20.09 -5.77
CA ILE A 23 -38.18 -19.56 -6.97
C ILE A 23 -37.62 -18.16 -6.73
N ILE A 24 -38.43 -17.26 -6.17
CA ILE A 24 -37.97 -15.88 -5.86
C ILE A 24 -36.84 -15.89 -4.88
N THR A 25 -36.91 -16.69 -3.82
CA THR A 25 -35.85 -16.78 -2.80
C THR A 25 -34.54 -17.35 -3.39
N ALA A 26 -34.64 -18.36 -4.28
CA ALA A 26 -33.46 -18.91 -4.95
C ALA A 26 -32.78 -17.89 -5.85
N VAL A 27 -33.55 -17.11 -6.64
CA VAL A 27 -32.97 -16.04 -7.49
C VAL A 27 -32.35 -14.94 -6.67
N LEU A 28 -33.05 -14.46 -5.63
CA LEU A 28 -32.50 -13.43 -4.72
C LEU A 28 -31.26 -13.93 -3.98
N GLY A 29 -31.27 -15.18 -3.52
CA GLY A 29 -30.09 -15.80 -2.88
C GLY A 29 -28.87 -15.86 -3.80
N ALA A 30 -29.05 -16.21 -5.07
CA ALA A 30 -27.99 -16.25 -6.06
C ALA A 30 -27.39 -14.84 -6.32
N LEU A 31 -28.24 -13.81 -6.44
CA LEU A 31 -27.80 -12.42 -6.62
C LEU A 31 -27.04 -11.89 -5.41
N LEU A 32 -27.52 -12.17 -4.21
CA LEU A 32 -26.83 -11.79 -2.97
C LEU A 32 -25.47 -12.48 -2.85
N PHE A 33 -25.40 -13.75 -3.20
CA PHE A 33 -24.12 -14.50 -3.16
C PHE A 33 -23.07 -13.89 -4.10
N GLN A 34 -23.46 -13.50 -5.31
CA GLN A 34 -22.56 -12.79 -6.24
C GLN A 34 -22.07 -11.44 -5.67
N TYR A 35 -22.99 -10.69 -5.06
CA TYR A 35 -22.65 -9.39 -4.48
C TYR A 35 -21.67 -9.51 -3.30
N PHE A 36 -21.95 -10.42 -2.38
CA PHE A 36 -21.06 -10.64 -1.22
C PHE A 36 -19.71 -11.22 -1.62
N GLY A 37 -19.67 -12.16 -2.57
CA GLY A 37 -18.42 -12.76 -3.04
C GLY A 37 -17.42 -11.74 -3.58
N GLN A 38 -17.88 -10.76 -4.34
CA GLN A 38 -17.02 -9.69 -4.86
C GLN A 38 -16.56 -8.68 -3.79
N SER A 39 -17.40 -8.43 -2.79
CA SER A 39 -17.10 -7.49 -1.72
C SER A 39 -16.00 -8.02 -0.79
N PHE A 40 -15.98 -9.30 -0.49
CA PHE A 40 -14.96 -9.91 0.36
C PHE A 40 -13.57 -9.94 -0.30
N ILE A 41 -13.50 -10.21 -1.61
CA ILE A 41 -12.22 -10.26 -2.33
C ILE A 41 -11.60 -8.87 -2.44
N LYS A 42 -12.39 -7.81 -2.62
CA LYS A 42 -11.90 -6.43 -2.72
C LYS A 42 -11.55 -5.80 -1.37
N SER A 43 -12.00 -6.36 -0.27
CA SER A 43 -11.76 -5.81 1.07
C SER A 43 -10.34 -6.05 1.60
N SER A 44 -9.62 -7.07 1.10
CA SER A 44 -8.26 -7.37 1.54
C SER A 44 -7.18 -6.56 0.82
N ALA A 45 -7.43 -6.10 -0.41
CA ALA A 45 -6.47 -5.34 -1.21
C ALA A 45 -5.95 -4.06 -0.51
N PRO A 46 -6.78 -3.20 0.11
CA PRO A 46 -6.30 -2.00 0.78
C PRO A 46 -5.41 -2.31 2.00
N ILE A 47 -5.61 -3.43 2.67
CA ILE A 47 -4.79 -3.82 3.83
C ILE A 47 -3.38 -4.20 3.37
N GLU A 48 -3.25 -4.94 2.28
CA GLU A 48 -1.96 -5.30 1.70
C GLU A 48 -1.18 -4.06 1.22
N HIS A 49 -1.84 -3.12 0.55
CA HIS A 49 -1.25 -1.84 0.17
C HIS A 49 -0.72 -1.07 1.38
N LEU A 50 -1.52 -0.93 2.43
CA LEU A 50 -1.09 -0.26 3.67
C LEU A 50 0.12 -0.94 4.30
N GLN A 51 0.15 -2.26 4.37
CA GLN A 51 1.29 -2.99 4.91
C GLN A 51 2.57 -2.74 4.10
N LYS A 52 2.51 -2.80 2.78
CA LYS A 52 3.66 -2.56 1.90
C LYS A 52 4.16 -1.12 1.98
N THR A 53 3.24 -0.15 2.00
CA THR A 53 3.59 1.27 2.19
C THR A 53 4.28 1.49 3.53
N HIS A 54 3.74 0.87 4.60
CA HIS A 54 4.32 1.00 5.94
C HIS A 54 5.71 0.34 6.02
N GLN A 55 5.92 -0.79 5.37
CA GLN A 55 7.24 -1.42 5.27
C GLN A 55 8.25 -0.50 4.58
N LEU A 56 7.85 0.16 3.48
CA LEU A 56 8.73 1.11 2.79
C LEU A 56 9.04 2.35 3.64
N GLN A 57 8.07 2.86 4.40
CA GLN A 57 8.28 3.94 5.37
C GLN A 57 9.29 3.53 6.44
N GLN A 58 9.16 2.33 7.00
CA GLN A 58 10.08 1.80 8.00
C GLN A 58 11.52 1.70 7.45
N VAL A 59 11.69 1.30 6.18
CA VAL A 59 13.01 1.31 5.53
C VAL A 59 13.61 2.71 5.52
N VAL A 60 12.83 3.72 5.11
CA VAL A 60 13.29 5.12 5.07
C VAL A 60 13.63 5.64 6.48
N GLU A 61 12.83 5.29 7.48
CA GLU A 61 13.08 5.64 8.87
C GLU A 61 14.40 5.02 9.38
N ASN A 62 14.64 3.74 9.11
CA ASN A 62 15.88 3.05 9.47
C ASN A 62 17.13 3.70 8.82
N ILE A 63 17.02 4.06 7.54
CA ILE A 63 18.08 4.77 6.81
C ILE A 63 18.29 6.16 7.41
N THR A 64 17.23 6.87 7.73
CA THR A 64 17.29 8.20 8.35
C THR A 64 17.91 8.14 9.73
N GLU A 65 17.56 7.14 10.54
CA GLU A 65 18.17 6.91 11.84
C GLU A 65 19.70 6.66 11.73
N TYR A 66 20.12 5.86 10.76
CA TYR A 66 21.54 5.64 10.49
C TYR A 66 22.25 6.94 10.09
N TYR A 67 21.61 7.75 9.23
CA TYR A 67 22.14 9.07 8.85
C TYR A 67 22.24 10.02 10.06
N GLU A 68 21.20 10.08 10.90
CA GLU A 68 21.17 10.99 12.06
C GLU A 68 22.20 10.64 13.13
N ARG A 69 22.55 9.36 13.26
CA ARG A 69 23.59 8.89 14.22
C ARG A 69 25.02 9.06 13.72
N SER A 70 25.19 9.42 12.45
CA SER A 70 26.50 9.47 11.81
C SER A 70 26.99 10.91 11.62
N ALA A 71 28.30 11.07 11.36
CA ALA A 71 28.82 12.35 10.96
C ALA A 71 28.31 12.74 9.57
N LYS A 72 27.56 13.84 9.49
CA LYS A 72 26.87 14.30 8.28
C LYS A 72 27.83 15.00 7.31
N THR A 73 28.85 14.28 6.87
CA THR A 73 29.89 14.77 5.96
C THR A 73 29.67 14.25 4.54
N SER A 74 30.26 14.94 3.55
CA SER A 74 30.22 14.46 2.15
C SER A 74 30.89 13.09 1.99
N ALA A 75 31.96 12.80 2.74
CA ALA A 75 32.60 11.49 2.72
C ALA A 75 31.71 10.38 3.28
N PHE A 76 30.91 10.66 4.32
CA PHE A 76 29.94 9.71 4.84
C PHE A 76 28.80 9.46 3.84
N LEU A 77 28.26 10.52 3.22
CA LEU A 77 27.20 10.38 2.23
C LEU A 77 27.65 9.56 1.01
N ASP A 78 28.84 9.84 0.47
CA ASP A 78 29.36 9.16 -0.73
C ASP A 78 29.87 7.73 -0.45
N GLY A 79 30.49 7.53 0.69
CA GLY A 79 31.06 6.24 1.09
C GLY A 79 30.07 5.32 1.79
N SER A 80 29.73 5.65 3.03
CA SER A 80 29.00 4.73 3.92
C SER A 80 27.51 4.68 3.62
N LEU A 81 26.84 5.83 3.56
CA LEU A 81 25.38 5.87 3.39
C LEU A 81 24.96 5.36 2.02
N LYS A 82 25.56 5.89 0.96
CA LYS A 82 25.26 5.50 -0.41
C LYS A 82 25.49 3.99 -0.65
N SER A 83 26.59 3.45 -0.13
CA SER A 83 26.92 2.02 -0.26
C SER A 83 25.94 1.13 0.51
N SER A 84 25.51 1.57 1.72
CA SER A 84 24.58 0.78 2.55
C SER A 84 23.15 0.73 1.98
N ILE A 85 22.74 1.78 1.24
CA ILE A 85 21.45 1.80 0.53
C ILE A 85 21.46 0.89 -0.69
N GLY A 86 22.60 0.76 -1.38
CA GLY A 86 22.75 -0.10 -2.55
C GLY A 86 22.74 0.64 -3.88
N THR A 87 22.92 -0.12 -4.97
CA THR A 87 23.07 0.41 -6.32
C THR A 87 21.71 0.71 -6.96
N GLU A 88 21.62 1.78 -7.75
CA GLU A 88 20.42 2.08 -8.56
C GLU A 88 20.05 0.91 -9.46
N GLY A 89 18.74 0.64 -9.57
CA GLY A 89 18.18 -0.42 -10.38
C GLY A 89 18.27 -1.81 -9.75
N THR A 90 18.64 -1.93 -8.48
CA THR A 90 18.76 -3.23 -7.79
C THR A 90 17.76 -3.38 -6.64
N ASP A 91 17.35 -4.63 -6.41
CA ASP A 91 16.58 -5.00 -5.22
C ASP A 91 17.52 -5.22 -4.05
N GLN A 92 17.11 -4.76 -2.89
CA GLN A 92 17.82 -4.89 -1.64
C GLN A 92 17.02 -5.69 -0.63
N ASP A 93 17.71 -6.54 0.13
CA ASP A 93 17.20 -7.26 1.30
C ASP A 93 18.30 -7.20 2.37
N ASN A 94 18.29 -6.15 3.17
CA ASN A 94 19.36 -5.85 4.12
C ASN A 94 18.82 -5.44 5.50
N ALA A 95 19.65 -4.91 6.38
CA ALA A 95 19.27 -4.51 7.73
C ALA A 95 18.17 -3.43 7.76
N TYR A 96 17.98 -2.67 6.70
CA TYR A 96 16.91 -1.67 6.62
C TYR A 96 15.57 -2.30 6.21
N GLY A 97 15.57 -3.43 5.49
CA GLY A 97 14.38 -4.13 4.99
C GLY A 97 14.48 -4.51 3.51
N LYS A 98 13.32 -4.75 2.89
CA LYS A 98 13.20 -5.08 1.46
C LYS A 98 12.70 -3.89 0.67
N TYR A 99 13.43 -3.52 -0.38
CA TYR A 99 13.09 -2.40 -1.26
C TYR A 99 13.85 -2.46 -2.58
N HIS A 100 13.33 -1.76 -3.59
CA HIS A 100 14.03 -1.51 -4.85
C HIS A 100 14.64 -0.10 -4.84
N VAL A 101 15.90 0.02 -5.24
CA VAL A 101 16.61 1.31 -5.33
C VAL A 101 16.34 1.94 -6.69
N VAL A 102 15.49 2.95 -6.74
CA VAL A 102 15.20 3.68 -7.99
C VAL A 102 16.27 4.73 -8.24
N HIS A 103 16.61 5.56 -7.22
CA HIS A 103 17.68 6.54 -7.27
C HIS A 103 18.51 6.50 -5.99
N ASN A 104 19.84 6.57 -6.16
CA ASN A 104 20.82 6.72 -5.08
C ASN A 104 22.00 7.53 -5.62
N ARG A 105 21.76 8.82 -5.89
CA ARG A 105 22.68 9.70 -6.59
C ARG A 105 22.75 11.08 -5.95
N PHE A 106 23.91 11.73 -6.12
CA PHE A 106 24.06 13.14 -5.78
C PHE A 106 23.33 14.02 -6.80
N ILE A 107 22.71 15.07 -6.29
CA ILE A 107 22.03 16.09 -7.09
C ILE A 107 22.54 17.48 -6.73
N LYS A 108 22.37 18.41 -7.66
CA LYS A 108 22.55 19.86 -7.45
C LYS A 108 21.36 20.58 -8.05
N PHE A 109 21.14 21.80 -7.59
CA PHE A 109 20.12 22.67 -8.14
C PHE A 109 20.80 23.77 -8.98
N THR A 110 20.42 23.87 -10.24
CA THR A 110 20.92 24.88 -11.18
C THR A 110 19.72 25.61 -11.77
N ALA A 111 19.67 26.92 -11.60
CA ALA A 111 18.56 27.77 -12.08
C ALA A 111 17.17 27.25 -11.63
N GLY A 112 17.05 26.73 -10.41
CA GLY A 112 15.81 26.20 -9.87
C GLY A 112 15.41 24.79 -10.34
N SER A 113 16.24 24.15 -11.15
CA SER A 113 16.01 22.78 -11.62
C SER A 113 16.98 21.80 -10.98
N GLU A 114 16.48 20.58 -10.69
CA GLU A 114 17.28 19.45 -10.22
C GLU A 114 18.11 18.87 -11.36
N VAL A 115 19.41 18.70 -11.14
CA VAL A 115 20.33 18.09 -12.09
C VAL A 115 21.21 17.08 -11.33
N ALA A 116 21.55 15.95 -11.98
CA ALA A 116 22.49 15.00 -11.40
C ALA A 116 23.86 15.66 -11.22
N ALA A 117 24.48 15.50 -10.06
CA ALA A 117 25.84 15.96 -9.81
C ALA A 117 26.84 15.05 -10.54
N THR A 118 27.82 15.65 -11.17
CA THR A 118 28.94 14.97 -11.85
C THR A 118 30.17 14.91 -10.96
N GLY A 119 31.22 14.18 -11.35
CA GLY A 119 32.38 13.92 -10.52
C GLY A 119 33.10 15.16 -9.95
N ALA A 120 32.97 16.32 -10.58
CA ALA A 120 33.59 17.59 -10.15
C ALA A 120 32.65 18.44 -9.27
N ASP A 121 31.37 18.06 -9.16
CA ASP A 121 30.38 18.81 -8.39
C ASP A 121 30.46 18.48 -6.90
N PRO A 122 30.03 19.41 -6.03
CA PRO A 122 29.89 19.15 -4.60
C PRO A 122 28.92 17.99 -4.34
N LYS A 123 29.28 17.10 -3.42
CA LYS A 123 28.45 15.95 -2.99
C LYS A 123 27.67 16.29 -1.72
N ASP A 124 26.91 17.37 -1.78
CA ASP A 124 26.25 17.94 -0.60
C ASP A 124 24.84 17.42 -0.41
N VAL A 125 24.18 16.96 -1.49
CA VAL A 125 22.80 16.49 -1.46
C VAL A 125 22.71 15.12 -2.13
N LEU A 126 22.43 14.09 -1.36
CA LEU A 126 22.17 12.73 -1.83
C LEU A 126 20.65 12.53 -1.96
N LYS A 127 20.18 12.27 -3.17
CA LYS A 127 18.79 11.90 -3.44
C LYS A 127 18.65 10.39 -3.42
N VAL A 128 17.78 9.91 -2.56
CA VAL A 128 17.42 8.51 -2.46
C VAL A 128 15.95 8.36 -2.81
N ARG A 129 15.63 7.52 -3.78
CA ARG A 129 14.26 7.14 -4.13
C ARG A 129 14.14 5.64 -4.09
N LEU A 130 13.28 5.15 -3.23
CA LEU A 130 13.02 3.74 -3.01
C LEU A 130 11.62 3.40 -3.46
N ARG A 131 11.42 2.13 -3.82
CA ARG A 131 10.15 1.59 -4.32
C ARG A 131 9.87 0.25 -3.65
N ASN A 132 8.59 -0.04 -3.41
CA ASN A 132 8.13 -1.36 -3.00
C ASN A 132 7.65 -2.21 -4.20
N ASP A 133 7.20 -3.43 -3.95
CA ASP A 133 6.70 -4.37 -4.98
C ASP A 133 5.39 -3.90 -5.64
N LEU A 134 4.72 -2.88 -5.10
CA LEU A 134 3.48 -2.30 -5.63
C LEU A 134 3.72 -1.01 -6.44
N ASP A 135 4.98 -0.72 -6.80
CA ASP A 135 5.42 0.50 -7.50
C ASP A 135 5.20 1.81 -6.72
N GLU A 136 4.89 1.73 -5.42
CA GLU A 136 4.83 2.90 -4.56
C GLU A 136 6.24 3.38 -4.24
N THR A 137 6.47 4.69 -4.32
CA THR A 137 7.81 5.28 -4.14
C THR A 137 7.85 6.30 -3.04
N ILE A 138 8.96 6.31 -2.28
CA ILE A 138 9.31 7.37 -1.33
C ILE A 138 10.63 7.98 -1.79
N THR A 139 10.71 9.32 -1.74
CA THR A 139 11.93 10.07 -2.06
C THR A 139 12.38 10.85 -0.83
N THR A 140 13.65 10.70 -0.48
CA THR A 140 14.29 11.41 0.65
C THR A 140 15.57 12.08 0.16
N LEU A 141 15.91 13.22 0.77
CA LEU A 141 17.14 13.95 0.52
C LEU A 141 17.98 13.96 1.81
N PHE A 142 19.22 13.57 1.68
CA PHE A 142 20.22 13.65 2.77
C PHE A 142 21.24 14.72 2.42
N THR A 143 21.50 15.62 3.36
CA THR A 143 22.38 16.80 3.14
C THR A 143 23.56 16.79 4.08
N VAL A 144 24.66 17.40 3.66
CA VAL A 144 25.79 17.71 4.55
C VAL A 144 25.38 18.80 5.53
N GLN A 145 25.81 18.69 6.79
CA GLN A 145 25.63 19.68 7.86
C GLN A 145 26.98 20.14 8.42
#